data_32213cb8987cacf432c1cb689f1e5821
#
_entry.id   32213cb8987cacf432c1cb689f1e5821
#
_cell.length_a   1.000
_cell.length_b   1.000
_cell.length_c   1.000
_cell.angle_alpha   90.00
_cell.angle_beta   90.00
_cell.angle_gamma   90.00
#
_symmetry.space_group_name_H-M   'P 1'
#
loop_
_entity.id
_entity.type
_entity.pdbx_description
1 polymer ?
#
loop_
_entity_poly.entity_id
_entity_poly.type
_entity_poly.pdbx_seq_one_letter_code
_entity_poly.pdbx_strand_id
1 'polypeptide(L)'
;MKRVIAYVDGYNLYHGLKSKGWKRFYWLDIQKLAQQFLKPDQKLVKTRYFTTVVKQPDDKRRRQTVFLDALKTLPDFTIHFGQFLSEIITCRVCGHTYTTYHEKMTDVNISVELMTDASQDRFDIALLLSADSDLVGPVKAVQRLFPAKRVIAVFPPG
;
A
#
# COMPACT_ATOMS: atom_id res chain seq x y z
N MET A 1 7.19 -18.78 16.73
CA MET A 1 6.69 -18.37 15.39
C MET A 1 6.83 -16.87 15.27
N LYS A 2 7.51 -16.38 14.25
CA LYS A 2 7.74 -14.95 14.05
C LYS A 2 6.47 -14.26 13.56
N ARG A 3 6.12 -13.14 14.18
CA ARG A 3 4.94 -12.32 13.83
C ARG A 3 5.26 -11.49 12.58
N VAL A 4 4.45 -11.62 11.55
CA VAL A 4 4.59 -10.85 10.31
C VAL A 4 3.40 -9.90 10.15
N ILE A 5 3.67 -8.60 9.90
CA ILE A 5 2.66 -7.65 9.43
C ILE A 5 2.97 -7.31 7.98
N ALA A 6 1.96 -7.39 7.11
CA ALA A 6 2.06 -6.96 5.72
C ALA A 6 1.57 -5.52 5.57
N TYR A 7 2.35 -4.69 4.92
CA TYR A 7 2.04 -3.31 4.53
C TYR A 7 1.97 -3.27 3.01
N VAL A 8 0.80 -3.06 2.48
CA VAL A 8 0.54 -3.15 1.04
C VAL A 8 0.16 -1.80 0.49
N ASP A 9 1.02 -1.25 -0.34
CA ASP A 9 0.75 -0.06 -1.14
C ASP A 9 -0.19 -0.44 -2.29
N GLY A 10 -1.48 -0.16 -2.11
CA GLY A 10 -2.51 -0.53 -3.08
C GLY A 10 -2.40 0.22 -4.39
N TYR A 11 -1.94 1.48 -4.36
CA TYR A 11 -1.72 2.27 -5.56
C TYR A 11 -0.57 1.71 -6.39
N ASN A 12 0.57 1.47 -5.74
CA ASN A 12 1.77 0.93 -6.38
C ASN A 12 1.50 -0.48 -6.96
N LEU A 13 0.83 -1.34 -6.20
CA LEU A 13 0.44 -2.68 -6.66
C LEU A 13 -0.51 -2.61 -7.86
N TYR A 14 -1.55 -1.77 -7.81
CA TYR A 14 -2.51 -1.62 -8.91
C TYR A 14 -1.83 -1.14 -10.20
N HIS A 15 -0.97 -0.13 -10.10
CA HIS A 15 -0.24 0.40 -11.26
C HIS A 15 0.77 -0.60 -11.82
N GLY A 16 1.42 -1.38 -10.98
CA GLY A 16 2.27 -2.48 -11.41
C GLY A 16 1.51 -3.54 -12.20
N LEU A 17 0.37 -4.01 -11.68
CA LEU A 17 -0.50 -4.95 -12.40
C LEU A 17 -1.02 -4.37 -13.72
N LYS A 18 -1.37 -3.09 -13.73
CA LYS A 18 -1.86 -2.38 -14.91
C LYS A 18 -0.78 -2.27 -15.99
N SER A 19 0.45 -1.95 -15.63
CA SER A 19 1.58 -1.82 -16.58
C SER A 19 1.86 -3.13 -17.32
N LYS A 20 1.64 -4.27 -16.65
CA LYS A 20 1.77 -5.62 -17.25
C LYS A 20 0.51 -6.09 -17.98
N GLY A 21 -0.59 -5.32 -17.95
CA GLY A 21 -1.86 -5.75 -18.54
C GLY A 21 -2.55 -6.90 -17.78
N TRP A 22 -2.17 -7.16 -16.55
CA TRP A 22 -2.66 -8.30 -15.75
C TRP A 22 -4.00 -8.00 -15.08
N LYS A 23 -5.01 -7.63 -15.87
CA LYS A 23 -6.35 -7.22 -15.40
C LYS A 23 -7.05 -8.26 -14.53
N ARG A 24 -6.82 -9.56 -14.78
CA ARG A 24 -7.40 -10.67 -14.01
C ARG A 24 -7.00 -10.65 -12.52
N PHE A 25 -5.88 -10.00 -12.18
CA PHE A 25 -5.39 -9.90 -10.81
C PHE A 25 -5.82 -8.63 -10.07
N TYR A 26 -6.65 -7.78 -10.67
CA TYR A 26 -7.16 -6.58 -9.97
C TYR A 26 -8.06 -6.93 -8.77
N TRP A 27 -8.60 -8.16 -8.73
CA TRP A 27 -9.45 -8.68 -7.66
C TRP A 27 -8.70 -9.66 -6.74
N LEU A 28 -7.40 -9.56 -6.68
CA LEU A 28 -6.54 -10.45 -5.92
C LEU A 28 -6.85 -10.36 -4.41
N ASP A 29 -6.94 -11.51 -3.77
CA ASP A 29 -6.95 -11.59 -2.31
C ASP A 29 -5.57 -11.17 -1.77
N ILE A 30 -5.52 -9.95 -1.27
CA ILE A 30 -4.28 -9.29 -0.81
C ILE A 30 -3.68 -10.04 0.39
N GLN A 31 -4.51 -10.59 1.26
CA GLN A 31 -4.04 -11.32 2.43
C GLN A 31 -3.41 -12.66 2.03
N LYS A 32 -4.04 -13.38 1.11
CA LYS A 32 -3.45 -14.60 0.55
C LYS A 32 -2.17 -14.33 -0.22
N LEU A 33 -2.11 -13.23 -0.95
CA LEU A 33 -0.87 -12.81 -1.61
C LEU A 33 0.26 -12.63 -0.57
N ALA A 34 0.01 -11.89 0.50
CA ALA A 34 1.00 -11.69 1.56
C ALA A 34 1.45 -13.02 2.20
N GLN A 35 0.53 -13.94 2.39
CA GLN A 35 0.82 -15.27 2.95
C GLN A 35 1.78 -16.10 2.08
N GLN A 36 1.80 -15.90 0.76
CA GLN A 36 2.71 -16.64 -0.13
C GLN A 36 4.19 -16.30 0.09
N PHE A 37 4.48 -15.17 0.71
CA PHE A 37 5.87 -14.75 1.01
C PHE A 37 6.36 -15.21 2.38
N LEU A 38 5.52 -15.89 3.16
CA LEU A 38 5.89 -16.34 4.50
C LEU A 38 6.68 -17.64 4.46
N LYS A 39 7.63 -17.74 5.40
CA LYS A 39 8.36 -18.98 5.70
C LYS A 39 7.56 -19.83 6.70
N PRO A 40 7.88 -21.15 6.82
CA PRO A 40 7.17 -22.06 7.73
C PRO A 40 7.20 -21.63 9.22
N ASP A 41 8.23 -20.88 9.64
CA ASP A 41 8.38 -20.35 11.00
C ASP A 41 7.71 -18.99 11.22
N GLN A 42 6.94 -18.50 10.24
CA GLN A 42 6.32 -17.17 10.23
C GLN A 42 4.79 -17.28 10.21
N LYS A 43 4.15 -16.30 10.87
CA LYS A 43 2.68 -16.16 10.87
C LYS A 43 2.29 -14.74 10.53
N LEU A 44 1.41 -14.57 9.54
CA LEU A 44 0.77 -13.28 9.26
C LEU A 44 -0.19 -12.97 10.40
N VAL A 45 0.07 -11.90 11.14
CA VAL A 45 -0.76 -11.46 12.26
C VAL A 45 -1.64 -10.26 11.90
N LYS A 46 -1.28 -9.52 10.85
CA LYS A 46 -2.08 -8.40 10.35
C LYS A 46 -1.72 -8.05 8.92
N THR A 47 -2.71 -7.56 8.17
CA THR A 47 -2.50 -6.93 6.86
C THR A 47 -3.00 -5.50 6.91
N ARG A 48 -2.18 -4.55 6.51
CA ARG A 48 -2.50 -3.14 6.35
C ARG A 48 -2.46 -2.78 4.87
N TYR A 49 -3.58 -2.36 4.34
CA TYR A 49 -3.73 -1.98 2.95
C TYR A 49 -3.90 -0.47 2.84
N PHE A 50 -3.06 0.17 2.06
CA PHE A 50 -3.03 1.62 1.89
C PHE A 50 -3.51 1.98 0.50
N THR A 51 -4.50 2.86 0.41
CA THR A 51 -5.09 3.26 -0.85
C THR A 51 -5.74 4.64 -0.75
N THR A 52 -6.19 5.16 -1.88
CA THR A 52 -7.01 6.36 -1.96
C THR A 52 -8.31 6.06 -2.69
N VAL A 53 -9.39 6.73 -2.30
CA VAL A 53 -10.69 6.54 -2.95
C VAL A 53 -10.69 7.25 -4.30
N VAL A 54 -10.90 6.49 -5.37
CA VAL A 54 -11.09 7.03 -6.71
C VAL A 54 -12.40 7.80 -6.76
N LYS A 55 -12.34 9.06 -7.16
CA LYS A 55 -13.54 9.90 -7.27
C LYS A 55 -14.23 9.75 -8.62
N GLN A 56 -13.46 9.61 -9.69
CA GLN A 56 -13.95 9.48 -11.07
C GLN A 56 -13.01 8.64 -11.94
N PRO A 57 -13.48 8.00 -13.02
CA PRO A 57 -14.89 7.88 -13.43
C PRO A 57 -15.70 6.94 -12.52
N ASP A 58 -17.03 7.08 -12.56
CA ASP A 58 -17.95 6.36 -11.65
C ASP A 58 -17.84 4.84 -11.72
N ASP A 59 -17.60 4.27 -12.89
CA ASP A 59 -17.42 2.83 -13.07
C ASP A 59 -16.15 2.32 -12.36
N LYS A 60 -15.07 3.08 -12.39
CA LYS A 60 -13.83 2.77 -11.68
C LYS A 60 -14.01 2.90 -10.17
N ARG A 61 -14.70 3.95 -9.73
CA ARG A 61 -15.04 4.14 -8.32
C ARG A 61 -15.88 2.98 -7.79
N ARG A 62 -16.90 2.57 -8.54
CA ARG A 62 -17.79 1.45 -8.18
C ARG A 62 -17.02 0.13 -8.05
N ARG A 63 -16.14 -0.18 -9.01
CA ARG A 63 -15.28 -1.37 -8.95
C ARG A 63 -14.36 -1.35 -7.73
N GLN A 64 -13.74 -0.20 -7.44
CA GLN A 64 -12.90 -0.06 -6.24
C GLN A 64 -13.71 -0.27 -4.96
N THR A 65 -14.92 0.30 -4.86
CA THR A 65 -15.79 0.14 -3.69
C THR A 65 -16.08 -1.32 -3.42
N VAL A 66 -16.50 -2.08 -4.45
CA VAL A 66 -16.75 -3.53 -4.31
C VAL A 66 -15.50 -4.28 -3.85
N PHE A 67 -14.34 -3.96 -4.41
CA PHE A 67 -13.09 -4.58 -4.01
C PHE A 67 -12.73 -4.27 -2.54
N LEU A 68 -12.82 -3.01 -2.13
CA LEU A 68 -12.53 -2.62 -0.76
C LEU A 68 -13.52 -3.23 0.25
N ASP A 69 -14.79 -3.35 -0.12
CA ASP A 69 -15.79 -4.01 0.73
C ASP A 69 -15.49 -5.50 0.90
N ALA A 70 -15.02 -6.16 -0.15
CA ALA A 70 -14.54 -7.54 -0.03
C ALA A 70 -13.31 -7.64 0.89
N LEU A 71 -12.34 -6.73 0.78
CA LEU A 71 -11.16 -6.73 1.66
C LEU A 71 -11.49 -6.48 3.13
N LYS A 72 -12.52 -5.68 3.43
CA LYS A 72 -12.98 -5.42 4.81
C LYS A 72 -13.51 -6.67 5.52
N THR A 73 -13.91 -7.71 4.79
CA THR A 73 -14.38 -8.97 5.36
C THR A 73 -13.26 -9.89 5.85
N LEU A 74 -12.02 -9.59 5.47
CA LEU A 74 -10.86 -10.41 5.83
C LEU A 74 -10.49 -10.20 7.32
N PRO A 75 -10.12 -11.26 8.05
CA PRO A 75 -9.72 -11.16 9.44
C PRO A 75 -8.38 -10.42 9.57
N ASP A 76 -8.21 -9.64 10.64
CA ASP A 76 -6.98 -8.88 10.92
C ASP A 76 -6.51 -8.01 9.75
N PHE A 77 -7.46 -7.48 8.98
CA PHE A 77 -7.24 -6.64 7.81
C PHE A 77 -7.68 -5.20 8.11
N THR A 78 -6.83 -4.23 7.81
CA THR A 78 -7.16 -2.80 7.95
C THR A 78 -6.87 -2.03 6.67
N ILE A 79 -7.77 -1.10 6.32
CA ILE A 79 -7.60 -0.22 5.17
C ILE A 79 -7.33 1.18 5.67
N HIS A 80 -6.25 1.77 5.17
CA HIS A 80 -5.83 3.14 5.46
C HIS A 80 -6.00 3.98 4.20
N PHE A 81 -6.73 5.08 4.32
CA PHE A 81 -7.03 5.94 3.17
C PHE A 81 -6.10 7.16 3.16
N GLY A 82 -5.45 7.37 2.02
CA GLY A 82 -4.83 8.64 1.67
C GLY A 82 -5.85 9.63 1.13
N GLN A 83 -5.36 10.70 0.50
CA GLN A 83 -6.19 11.75 -0.08
C GLN A 83 -5.83 11.97 -1.54
N PHE A 84 -6.86 12.20 -2.38
CA PHE A 84 -6.66 12.81 -3.68
C PHE A 84 -6.79 14.33 -3.54
N LEU A 85 -5.74 15.04 -3.93
CA LEU A 85 -5.80 16.49 -4.11
C LEU A 85 -5.94 16.78 -5.61
N SER A 86 -6.90 17.65 -5.92
CA SER A 86 -7.03 18.21 -7.26
C SER A 86 -6.25 19.52 -7.33
N GLU A 87 -5.48 19.69 -8.39
CA GLU A 87 -4.74 20.90 -8.69
C GLU A 87 -5.13 21.40 -10.08
N ILE A 88 -5.42 22.69 -10.19
CA ILE A 88 -5.67 23.34 -11.48
C ILE A 88 -4.32 23.82 -12.01
N ILE A 89 -3.91 23.27 -13.13
CA ILE A 89 -2.67 23.65 -13.81
C ILE A 89 -3.02 24.50 -15.02
N THR A 90 -2.36 25.65 -15.12
CA THR A 90 -2.45 26.53 -16.29
C THR A 90 -1.20 26.36 -17.14
N CYS A 91 -1.39 25.98 -18.40
CA CYS A 91 -0.26 25.90 -19.35
C CYS A 91 0.33 27.29 -19.57
N ARG A 92 1.61 27.45 -19.29
CA ARG A 92 2.31 28.73 -19.45
C ARG A 92 2.50 29.17 -20.90
N VAL A 93 2.29 28.26 -21.87
CA VAL A 93 2.47 28.56 -23.29
C VAL A 93 1.16 28.97 -23.94
N CYS A 94 0.06 28.26 -23.70
CA CYS A 94 -1.22 28.48 -24.38
C CYS A 94 -2.33 28.98 -23.45
N GLY A 95 -2.09 29.11 -22.15
CA GLY A 95 -3.09 29.55 -21.16
C GLY A 95 -4.19 28.51 -20.87
N HIS A 96 -4.14 27.33 -21.49
CA HIS A 96 -5.14 26.27 -21.26
C HIS A 96 -5.06 25.80 -19.81
N THR A 97 -6.22 25.66 -19.16
CA THR A 97 -6.31 25.13 -17.79
C THR A 97 -6.87 23.71 -17.80
N TYR A 98 -6.25 22.84 -16.99
CA TYR A 98 -6.73 21.48 -16.79
C TYR A 98 -6.54 21.08 -15.33
N THR A 99 -7.40 20.17 -14.87
CA THR A 99 -7.33 19.65 -13.49
C THR A 99 -6.52 18.36 -13.48
N THR A 100 -5.51 18.33 -12.61
CA THR A 100 -4.77 17.10 -12.30
C THR A 100 -5.18 16.59 -10.92
N TYR A 101 -5.03 15.28 -10.74
CA TYR A 101 -5.28 14.61 -9.46
C TYR A 101 -4.00 13.93 -9.00
N HIS A 102 -3.56 14.27 -7.81
CA HIS A 102 -2.39 13.64 -7.19
C HIS A 102 -2.83 12.87 -5.96
N GLU A 103 -2.36 11.63 -5.87
CA GLU A 103 -2.45 10.88 -4.62
C GLU A 103 -1.45 11.46 -3.63
N LYS A 104 -1.91 11.65 -2.40
CA LYS A 104 -1.05 12.11 -1.30
C LYS A 104 -1.32 11.30 -0.04
N MET A 105 -0.31 11.28 0.85
CA MET A 105 -0.34 10.69 2.18
C MET A 105 -0.25 9.17 2.26
N THR A 106 -0.29 8.40 1.18
CA THR A 106 -0.15 6.94 1.26
C THR A 106 1.21 6.56 1.87
N ASP A 107 2.31 7.13 1.37
CA ASP A 107 3.66 6.86 1.89
C ASP A 107 3.84 7.33 3.33
N VAL A 108 3.25 8.48 3.66
CA VAL A 108 3.23 9.00 5.03
C VAL A 108 2.47 8.03 5.94
N ASN A 109 1.30 7.57 5.53
CA ASN A 109 0.49 6.61 6.29
C ASN A 109 1.22 5.28 6.48
N ILE A 110 1.85 4.74 5.43
CA ILE A 110 2.69 3.53 5.54
C ILE A 110 3.81 3.75 6.54
N SER A 111 4.51 4.87 6.45
CA SER A 111 5.64 5.23 7.31
C SER A 111 5.23 5.33 8.77
N VAL A 112 4.11 6.02 9.05
CA VAL A 112 3.57 6.20 10.40
C VAL A 112 3.16 4.87 11.00
N GLU A 113 2.41 4.03 10.27
CA GLU A 113 1.97 2.73 10.76
C GLU A 113 3.14 1.77 10.98
N LEU A 114 4.12 1.75 10.07
CA LEU A 114 5.32 0.93 10.19
C LEU A 114 6.13 1.30 11.44
N MET A 115 6.35 2.58 11.66
CA MET A 115 7.07 3.07 12.85
C MET A 115 6.28 2.82 14.13
N THR A 116 4.98 3.05 14.13
CA THR A 116 4.10 2.81 15.28
C THR A 116 4.10 1.34 15.66
N ASP A 117 3.91 0.44 14.72
CA ASP A 117 3.92 -1.00 14.98
C ASP A 117 5.29 -1.49 15.44
N ALA A 118 6.38 -0.91 14.92
CA ALA A 118 7.73 -1.22 15.37
C ALA A 118 7.97 -0.78 16.81
N SER A 119 7.55 0.43 17.18
CA SER A 119 7.71 0.98 18.53
C SER A 119 6.86 0.25 19.58
N GLN A 120 5.70 -0.27 19.18
CA GLN A 120 4.79 -1.01 20.04
C GLN A 120 5.04 -2.53 20.02
N ASP A 121 6.14 -2.97 19.43
CA ASP A 121 6.53 -4.38 19.30
C ASP A 121 5.42 -5.30 18.73
N ARG A 122 4.71 -4.83 17.70
CA ARG A 122 3.60 -5.58 17.11
C ARG A 122 4.03 -6.64 16.09
N PHE A 123 5.26 -6.57 15.59
CA PHE A 123 5.81 -7.51 14.62
C PHE A 123 7.29 -7.84 14.88
N ASP A 124 7.73 -8.96 14.35
CA ASP A 124 9.14 -9.32 14.23
C ASP A 124 9.64 -9.05 12.79
N ILE A 125 8.75 -9.21 11.81
CA ILE A 125 9.03 -8.97 10.40
C ILE A 125 7.91 -8.11 9.81
N ALA A 126 8.27 -7.03 9.14
CA ALA A 126 7.38 -6.26 8.26
C ALA A 126 7.60 -6.69 6.82
N LEU A 127 6.53 -7.07 6.14
CA LEU A 127 6.50 -7.37 4.70
C LEU A 127 5.95 -6.15 3.98
N LEU A 128 6.80 -5.39 3.29
CA LEU A 128 6.45 -4.15 2.62
C LEU A 128 6.29 -4.39 1.12
N LEU A 129 5.04 -4.36 0.62
CA LEU A 129 4.71 -4.51 -0.80
C LEU A 129 4.61 -3.12 -1.44
N SER A 130 5.73 -2.58 -1.87
CA SER A 130 5.85 -1.33 -2.62
C SER A 130 7.21 -1.27 -3.30
N ALA A 131 7.29 -0.55 -4.42
CA ALA A 131 8.53 -0.19 -5.09
C ALA A 131 8.87 1.30 -4.92
N ASP A 132 8.16 2.01 -4.04
CA ASP A 132 8.36 3.44 -3.85
C ASP A 132 9.66 3.71 -3.08
N SER A 133 10.53 4.54 -3.68
CA SER A 133 11.79 4.95 -3.09
C SER A 133 11.63 5.85 -1.86
N ASP A 134 10.50 6.52 -1.71
CA ASP A 134 10.22 7.41 -0.58
C ASP A 134 10.10 6.64 0.74
N LEU A 135 9.84 5.33 0.66
CA LEU A 135 9.79 4.44 1.81
C LEU A 135 11.17 3.96 2.31
N VAL A 136 12.25 4.25 1.59
CA VAL A 136 13.62 3.86 1.99
C VAL A 136 14.01 4.52 3.32
N GLY A 137 13.66 5.78 3.52
CA GLY A 137 13.94 6.50 4.77
C GLY A 137 13.31 5.85 5.99
N PRO A 138 11.99 5.64 6.02
CA PRO A 138 11.27 4.93 7.08
C PRO A 138 11.80 3.53 7.36
N VAL A 139 12.10 2.76 6.31
CA VAL A 139 12.68 1.41 6.45
C VAL A 139 14.02 1.44 7.16
N LYS A 140 14.93 2.32 6.74
CA LYS A 140 16.23 2.52 7.40
C LYS A 140 16.07 2.97 8.86
N ALA A 141 15.09 3.82 9.15
CA ALA A 141 14.80 4.27 10.51
C ALA A 141 14.37 3.10 11.40
N VAL A 142 13.47 2.23 10.95
CA VAL A 142 13.06 1.03 11.69
C VAL A 142 14.26 0.11 11.95
N GLN A 143 15.08 -0.16 10.93
CA GLN A 143 16.26 -1.02 11.07
C GLN A 143 17.28 -0.47 12.07
N ARG A 144 17.48 0.86 12.09
CA ARG A 144 18.39 1.54 13.01
C ARG A 144 17.88 1.56 14.44
N LEU A 145 16.59 1.88 14.63
CA LEU A 145 15.98 2.06 15.97
C LEU A 145 15.58 0.72 16.60
N PHE A 146 15.26 -0.27 15.78
CA PHE A 146 14.77 -1.58 16.22
C PHE A 146 15.54 -2.71 15.52
N PRO A 147 16.84 -2.92 15.84
CA PRO A 147 17.71 -3.84 15.11
C PRO A 147 17.27 -5.32 15.15
N ALA A 148 16.42 -5.69 16.11
CA ALA A 148 15.82 -7.03 16.18
C ALA A 148 14.69 -7.22 15.15
N LYS A 149 14.15 -6.15 14.58
CA LYS A 149 13.06 -6.21 13.59
C LYS A 149 13.62 -6.23 12.18
N ARG A 150 12.93 -6.92 11.30
CA ARG A 150 13.31 -7.03 9.89
C ARG A 150 12.22 -6.42 9.00
N VAL A 151 12.63 -5.67 8.01
CA VAL A 151 11.74 -5.20 6.94
C VAL A 151 12.17 -5.90 5.64
N ILE A 152 11.23 -6.57 4.99
CA ILE A 152 11.42 -7.27 3.72
C ILE A 152 10.59 -6.53 2.68
N ALA A 153 11.25 -5.96 1.68
CA ALA A 153 10.56 -5.34 0.55
C ALA A 153 10.18 -6.40 -0.49
N VAL A 154 8.95 -6.32 -0.95
CA VAL A 154 8.40 -7.10 -2.07
C VAL A 154 7.98 -6.11 -3.15
N PHE A 155 8.61 -6.22 -4.30
CA PHE A 155 8.34 -5.31 -5.41
C PHE A 155 7.14 -5.80 -6.21
N PRO A 156 6.13 -4.94 -6.44
CA PRO A 156 5.07 -5.21 -7.40
C PRO A 156 5.66 -5.45 -8.81
N PRO A 157 4.91 -6.12 -9.70
CA PRO A 157 5.32 -6.23 -11.10
C PRO A 157 5.43 -4.83 -11.70
N GLY A 158 6.54 -4.55 -12.40
CA GLY A 158 6.82 -3.23 -13.01
C GLY A 158 7.74 -3.37 -14.21
#